data_ff4138962aa42910ffb902f4428022f3
#
_entry.id   ff4138962aa42910ffb902f4428022f3
#
_cell.length_a   1.000
_cell.length_b   1.000
_cell.length_c   1.000
_cell.angle_alpha   90.00
_cell.angle_beta   90.00
_cell.angle_gamma   90.00
#
_symmetry.space_group_name_H-M   'P 1'
#
loop_
_entity.id
_entity.type
_entity.pdbx_description
1 polymer ?
#
loop_
_entity_poly.entity_id
_entity_poly.type
_entity_poly.pdbx_seq_one_letter_code
_entity_poly.pdbx_strand_id
1 'polypeptide(L)'
;MADTSDPVNPGAAPLSHAEFYTPAYLEQRRRAIQKIEEAAGFQGADFDSPTLPAGHADGIRTSTRLTSDFRRVHRKDAMDITPLDVIDVLNEAGIKNWVLMGLHGYVGYLPEPRATQDVDVMVPYSSRKRAEKAIAARWPELEVRELSQVTRFLDPGDLDRDGRPKPVLDVMHPWSPFQELILKEHVVVDAATKHRLPSLEAAIVSKFAALISPHRDRDKREYDAGDFRRLVRANRDRIRTDAMHQLAELVWEDGAKDIDRFVEIALSDQPFPI
;
A
#
# COMPACT_ATOMS: atom_id res chain seq x y z
N MET A 1 34.01 1.14 42.90
CA MET A 1 33.86 2.18 41.88
C MET A 1 34.89 1.91 40.81
N ALA A 2 34.52 1.20 39.77
CA ALA A 2 35.38 0.94 38.59
C ALA A 2 34.91 1.89 37.49
N ASP A 3 35.83 2.76 37.12
CA ASP A 3 35.68 3.72 36.00
C ASP A 3 35.79 2.92 34.72
N THR A 4 34.67 2.75 34.00
CA THR A 4 34.57 2.12 32.68
C THR A 4 34.29 3.20 31.61
N SER A 5 35.17 4.19 31.53
CA SER A 5 35.22 5.04 30.34
C SER A 5 36.05 4.32 29.28
N ASP A 6 35.39 3.60 28.37
CA ASP A 6 36.02 3.16 27.12
C ASP A 6 36.51 4.42 26.36
N PRO A 7 37.78 4.44 25.92
CA PRO A 7 38.30 5.59 25.20
C PRO A 7 37.59 5.67 23.81
N VAL A 8 36.71 6.63 23.64
CA VAL A 8 36.33 7.09 22.31
C VAL A 8 37.61 7.52 21.61
N ASN A 9 38.02 6.78 20.58
CA ASN A 9 39.20 7.08 19.78
C ASN A 9 39.04 8.44 19.08
N PRO A 10 39.68 9.54 19.54
CA PRO A 10 39.41 10.88 19.02
C PRO A 10 40.07 11.18 17.68
N GLY A 11 40.58 10.15 16.98
CA GLY A 11 41.37 10.31 15.75
C GLY A 11 40.77 9.64 14.51
N ALA A 12 39.60 9.02 14.59
CA ALA A 12 38.98 8.46 13.41
C ALA A 12 38.31 9.59 12.58
N ALA A 13 38.77 9.78 11.34
CA ALA A 13 38.09 10.67 10.42
C ALA A 13 36.62 10.23 10.26
N PRO A 14 35.66 11.19 10.14
CA PRO A 14 34.27 10.82 9.93
C PRO A 14 34.14 9.97 8.66
N LEU A 15 33.44 8.85 8.78
CA LEU A 15 33.18 7.97 7.64
C LEU A 15 32.49 8.75 6.51
N SER A 16 32.90 8.51 5.28
CA SER A 16 32.21 9.06 4.11
C SER A 16 30.81 8.46 4.02
N HIS A 17 29.89 9.16 3.37
CA HIS A 17 28.51 8.70 3.17
C HIS A 17 28.46 7.30 2.52
N ALA A 18 29.41 6.99 1.63
CA ALA A 18 29.49 5.68 0.99
C ALA A 18 29.90 4.56 1.97
N GLU A 19 30.76 4.86 2.95
CA GLU A 19 31.22 3.90 3.97
C GLU A 19 30.12 3.53 4.97
N PHE A 20 29.21 4.47 5.27
CA PHE A 20 28.05 4.24 6.14
C PHE A 20 27.08 3.18 5.61
N TYR A 21 27.05 2.95 4.31
CA TYR A 21 26.11 2.05 3.65
C TYR A 21 26.74 0.76 3.14
N THR A 22 28.00 0.50 3.48
CA THR A 22 28.60 -0.80 3.14
C THR A 22 27.93 -1.93 3.95
N PRO A 23 27.67 -3.10 3.35
CA PRO A 23 27.10 -4.24 4.08
C PRO A 23 27.91 -4.60 5.35
N ALA A 24 29.24 -4.47 5.29
CA ALA A 24 30.12 -4.73 6.42
C ALA A 24 29.89 -3.75 7.58
N TYR A 25 29.76 -2.46 7.29
CA TYR A 25 29.48 -1.44 8.30
C TYR A 25 28.09 -1.63 8.93
N LEU A 26 27.08 -1.89 8.11
CA LEU A 26 25.73 -2.13 8.60
C LEU A 26 25.66 -3.35 9.52
N GLU A 27 26.37 -4.42 9.17
CA GLU A 27 26.46 -5.62 10.01
C GLU A 27 27.21 -5.35 11.32
N GLN A 28 28.33 -4.62 11.26
CA GLN A 28 29.07 -4.21 12.47
C GLN A 28 28.19 -3.37 13.40
N ARG A 29 27.46 -2.40 12.84
CA ARG A 29 26.51 -1.56 13.58
C ARG A 29 25.40 -2.41 14.23
N ARG A 30 24.80 -3.35 13.49
CA ARG A 30 23.78 -4.26 14.03
C ARG A 30 24.30 -5.03 15.22
N ARG A 31 25.48 -5.65 15.11
CA ARG A 31 26.10 -6.41 16.21
C ARG A 31 26.41 -5.53 17.43
N ALA A 32 26.84 -4.29 17.21
CA ALA A 32 27.09 -3.37 18.31
C ALA A 32 25.81 -3.00 19.05
N ILE A 33 24.74 -2.70 18.34
CA ILE A 33 23.43 -2.40 18.93
C ILE A 33 22.89 -3.62 19.66
N GLN A 34 22.94 -4.80 19.06
CA GLN A 34 22.49 -6.04 19.68
C GLN A 34 23.19 -6.31 21.03
N LYS A 35 24.50 -6.11 21.12
CA LYS A 35 25.24 -6.24 22.39
C LYS A 35 24.77 -5.25 23.46
N ILE A 36 24.43 -4.01 23.06
CA ILE A 36 23.93 -2.99 23.98
C ILE A 36 22.54 -3.39 24.49
N GLU A 37 21.67 -3.86 23.59
CA GLU A 37 20.32 -4.30 23.92
C GLU A 37 20.33 -5.53 24.83
N GLU A 38 21.17 -6.52 24.53
CA GLU A 38 21.36 -7.71 25.38
C GLU A 38 21.89 -7.33 26.78
N ALA A 39 22.88 -6.42 26.86
CA ALA A 39 23.43 -5.93 28.13
C ALA A 39 22.39 -5.13 28.94
N ALA A 40 21.46 -4.46 28.27
CA ALA A 40 20.34 -3.74 28.89
C ALA A 40 19.19 -4.67 29.29
N GLY A 41 19.27 -5.98 28.99
CA GLY A 41 18.19 -6.95 29.23
C GLY A 41 17.02 -6.79 28.28
N PHE A 42 17.20 -6.11 27.15
CA PHE A 42 16.18 -5.98 26.11
C PHE A 42 16.05 -7.30 25.36
N GLN A 43 14.91 -7.96 25.47
CA GLN A 43 14.64 -9.25 24.84
C GLN A 43 13.97 -9.13 23.47
N GLY A 44 13.94 -7.95 22.88
CA GLY A 44 13.15 -7.66 21.72
C GLY A 44 11.66 -7.53 22.06
N ALA A 45 10.91 -6.79 21.29
CA ALA A 45 9.46 -6.91 21.32
C ALA A 45 9.15 -8.28 20.69
N ASP A 46 8.63 -9.19 21.46
CA ASP A 46 7.97 -10.38 20.95
C ASP A 46 6.71 -9.87 20.24
N PHE A 47 6.88 -9.47 18.98
CA PHE A 47 5.75 -9.25 18.12
C PHE A 47 5.19 -10.64 17.87
N ASP A 48 4.30 -11.05 18.74
CA ASP A 48 3.44 -12.19 18.52
C ASP A 48 3.05 -12.23 17.05
N SER A 49 3.04 -13.42 16.50
CA SER A 49 2.64 -13.69 15.12
C SER A 49 1.52 -12.75 14.72
N PRO A 50 1.59 -12.11 13.55
CA PRO A 50 0.59 -11.15 13.13
C PRO A 50 -0.77 -11.77 13.33
N THR A 51 -1.61 -11.08 14.08
CA THR A 51 -3.01 -11.45 14.29
C THR A 51 -3.63 -11.73 12.93
N LEU A 52 -4.49 -12.75 12.87
CA LEU A 52 -5.23 -13.04 11.64
C LEU A 52 -5.93 -11.79 11.16
N PRO A 53 -5.96 -11.54 9.83
CA PRO A 53 -6.64 -10.38 9.29
C PRO A 53 -8.07 -10.29 9.81
N ALA A 54 -8.45 -9.12 10.29
CA ALA A 54 -9.78 -8.90 10.90
C ALA A 54 -10.94 -8.96 9.90
N GLY A 55 -10.63 -9.11 8.60
CA GLY A 55 -11.59 -9.09 7.51
C GLY A 55 -11.91 -7.69 7.00
N HIS A 56 -12.56 -7.65 5.85
CA HIS A 56 -12.77 -6.39 5.14
C HIS A 56 -13.71 -5.44 5.90
N ALA A 57 -14.82 -5.94 6.43
CA ALA A 57 -15.82 -5.10 7.10
C ALA A 57 -15.24 -4.33 8.30
N ASP A 58 -14.37 -4.97 9.07
CA ASP A 58 -13.70 -4.36 10.21
C ASP A 58 -12.56 -3.45 9.76
N GLY A 59 -11.76 -3.94 8.83
CA GLY A 59 -10.63 -3.20 8.27
C GLY A 59 -11.04 -1.87 7.63
N ILE A 60 -12.07 -1.87 6.78
CA ILE A 60 -12.54 -0.66 6.09
C ILE A 60 -13.15 0.35 7.06
N ARG A 61 -13.94 -0.11 8.05
CA ARG A 61 -14.51 0.76 9.07
C ARG A 61 -13.41 1.47 9.87
N THR A 62 -12.41 0.72 10.31
CA THR A 62 -11.30 1.24 11.10
C THR A 62 -10.42 2.17 10.27
N SER A 63 -10.06 1.79 9.04
CA SER A 63 -9.27 2.63 8.13
C SER A 63 -9.98 3.95 7.82
N THR A 64 -11.28 3.92 7.50
CA THR A 64 -12.08 5.11 7.26
C THR A 64 -12.09 6.03 8.47
N ARG A 65 -12.35 5.49 9.66
CA ARG A 65 -12.34 6.27 10.91
C ARG A 65 -10.99 6.93 11.15
N LEU A 66 -9.88 6.19 11.02
CA LEU A 66 -8.53 6.73 11.20
C LEU A 66 -8.23 7.87 10.21
N THR A 67 -8.70 7.74 8.98
CA THR A 67 -8.53 8.75 7.94
C THR A 67 -9.33 10.02 8.28
N SER A 68 -10.61 9.88 8.63
CA SER A 68 -11.47 11.00 9.01
C SER A 68 -10.97 11.71 10.28
N ASP A 69 -10.52 10.96 11.29
CA ASP A 69 -9.93 11.52 12.50
C ASP A 69 -8.65 12.31 12.20
N PHE A 70 -7.78 11.79 11.32
CA PHE A 70 -6.59 12.50 10.89
C PHE A 70 -6.93 13.80 10.15
N ARG A 71 -7.88 13.77 9.21
CA ARG A 71 -8.33 14.94 8.44
C ARG A 71 -8.90 16.00 9.38
N ARG A 72 -9.79 15.62 10.28
CA ARG A 72 -10.40 16.54 11.24
C ARG A 72 -9.38 17.31 12.08
N VAL A 73 -8.26 16.68 12.44
CA VAL A 73 -7.22 17.30 13.28
C VAL A 73 -6.21 18.09 12.46
N HIS A 74 -5.76 17.53 11.34
CA HIS A 74 -4.61 18.04 10.60
C HIS A 74 -4.94 18.66 9.25
N ARG A 75 -6.16 18.46 8.72
CA ARG A 75 -6.60 18.84 7.38
C ARG A 75 -8.05 19.30 7.39
N LYS A 76 -8.33 20.35 8.14
CA LYS A 76 -9.71 20.81 8.44
C LYS A 76 -10.53 21.22 7.21
N ASP A 77 -9.83 21.66 6.16
CA ASP A 77 -10.47 22.10 4.91
C ASP A 77 -10.56 20.95 3.89
N ALA A 78 -9.99 19.79 4.19
CA ALA A 78 -10.03 18.62 3.31
C ALA A 78 -11.42 17.98 3.28
N MET A 79 -11.85 17.58 2.09
CA MET A 79 -13.10 16.84 1.92
C MET A 79 -12.98 15.45 2.55
N ASP A 80 -14.00 15.03 3.28
CA ASP A 80 -14.07 13.70 3.90
C ASP A 80 -14.85 12.72 3.01
N ILE A 81 -14.25 12.37 1.88
CA ILE A 81 -14.80 11.37 0.95
C ILE A 81 -14.35 9.99 1.41
N THR A 82 -15.33 9.12 1.64
CA THR A 82 -15.12 7.75 2.10
C THR A 82 -15.29 6.73 0.97
N PRO A 83 -14.75 5.50 1.12
CA PRO A 83 -15.00 4.43 0.15
C PRO A 83 -16.48 4.12 -0.03
N LEU A 84 -17.29 4.27 1.02
CA LEU A 84 -18.74 4.02 0.96
C LEU A 84 -19.43 5.05 0.06
N ASP A 85 -19.10 6.33 0.19
CA ASP A 85 -19.64 7.39 -0.65
C ASP A 85 -19.34 7.12 -2.13
N VAL A 86 -18.13 6.67 -2.44
CA VAL A 86 -17.71 6.34 -3.81
C VAL A 86 -18.49 5.14 -4.35
N ILE A 87 -18.63 4.08 -3.54
CA ILE A 87 -19.40 2.88 -3.90
C ILE A 87 -20.87 3.25 -4.20
N ASP A 88 -21.46 4.08 -3.36
CA ASP A 88 -22.86 4.52 -3.54
C ASP A 88 -23.03 5.29 -4.86
N VAL A 89 -22.14 6.23 -5.16
CA VAL A 89 -22.14 6.97 -6.43
C VAL A 89 -22.03 6.04 -7.64
N LEU A 90 -21.15 5.03 -7.59
CA LEU A 90 -20.99 4.07 -8.68
C LEU A 90 -22.23 3.20 -8.87
N ASN A 91 -22.82 2.74 -7.76
CA ASN A 91 -24.04 1.93 -7.78
C ASN A 91 -25.24 2.72 -8.31
N GLU A 92 -25.44 3.96 -7.86
CA GLU A 92 -26.48 4.88 -8.35
C GLU A 92 -26.32 5.17 -9.84
N ALA A 93 -25.08 5.29 -10.32
CA ALA A 93 -24.78 5.42 -11.75
C ALA A 93 -24.97 4.11 -12.54
N GLY A 94 -25.41 3.02 -11.92
CA GLY A 94 -25.63 1.72 -12.55
C GLY A 94 -24.32 1.01 -12.97
N ILE A 95 -23.19 1.34 -12.35
CA ILE A 95 -21.91 0.70 -12.61
C ILE A 95 -21.74 -0.46 -11.63
N LYS A 96 -21.91 -1.68 -12.14
CA LYS A 96 -21.91 -2.90 -11.31
C LYS A 96 -20.53 -3.61 -11.25
N ASN A 97 -19.64 -3.31 -12.19
CA ASN A 97 -18.35 -3.99 -12.35
C ASN A 97 -17.21 -3.08 -11.87
N TRP A 98 -17.33 -2.50 -10.70
CA TRP A 98 -16.25 -1.80 -10.02
C TRP A 98 -15.50 -2.75 -9.07
N VAL A 99 -14.28 -2.42 -8.70
CA VAL A 99 -13.51 -3.08 -7.65
C VAL A 99 -12.75 -2.02 -6.86
N LEU A 100 -12.82 -2.07 -5.54
CA LEU A 100 -11.97 -1.25 -4.69
C LEU A 100 -10.51 -1.65 -4.89
N MET A 101 -9.64 -0.68 -5.03
CA MET A 101 -8.21 -0.88 -5.16
C MET A 101 -7.48 -0.18 -4.00
N GLY A 102 -6.18 -0.07 -4.10
CA GLY A 102 -5.38 0.57 -3.05
C GLY A 102 -5.63 -0.05 -1.67
N LEU A 103 -5.43 0.73 -0.62
CA LEU A 103 -5.60 0.24 0.76
C LEU A 103 -7.01 -0.33 1.02
N HIS A 104 -8.04 0.35 0.59
CA HIS A 104 -9.42 -0.06 0.84
C HIS A 104 -9.78 -1.40 0.17
N GLY A 105 -9.09 -1.76 -0.92
CA GLY A 105 -9.26 -3.06 -1.58
C GLY A 105 -8.63 -4.23 -0.82
N TYR A 106 -7.58 -3.99 -0.06
CA TYR A 106 -6.84 -5.07 0.62
C TYR A 106 -6.77 -4.94 2.15
N VAL A 107 -7.40 -3.92 2.74
CA VAL A 107 -7.34 -3.68 4.19
C VAL A 107 -7.77 -4.89 5.03
N GLY A 108 -8.69 -5.71 4.51
CA GLY A 108 -9.14 -6.93 5.18
C GLY A 108 -8.13 -8.08 5.18
N TYR A 109 -7.05 -7.98 4.38
CA TYR A 109 -5.94 -8.93 4.37
C TYR A 109 -4.78 -8.49 5.25
N LEU A 110 -4.82 -7.27 5.79
CA LEU A 110 -3.80 -6.76 6.70
C LEU A 110 -4.10 -7.17 8.14
N PRO A 111 -3.07 -7.43 8.96
CA PRO A 111 -3.25 -7.69 10.39
C PRO A 111 -3.77 -6.45 11.12
N GLU A 112 -3.37 -5.26 10.66
CA GLU A 112 -3.73 -3.98 11.26
C GLU A 112 -4.18 -2.99 10.18
N PRO A 113 -5.40 -2.41 10.31
CA PRO A 113 -5.85 -1.33 9.45
C PRO A 113 -5.01 -0.05 9.67
N ARG A 114 -4.82 0.73 8.61
CA ARG A 114 -4.18 2.03 8.68
C ARG A 114 -4.99 3.11 7.94
N ALA A 115 -4.67 4.37 8.16
CA ALA A 115 -5.23 5.47 7.38
C ALA A 115 -4.68 5.50 5.95
N THR A 116 -5.44 6.04 5.02
CA THR A 116 -5.02 6.40 3.67
C THR A 116 -5.60 7.76 3.29
N GLN A 117 -5.02 8.43 2.30
CA GLN A 117 -5.47 9.77 1.89
C GLN A 117 -6.51 9.74 0.78
N ASP A 118 -6.56 8.67 0.01
CA ASP A 118 -7.32 8.53 -1.22
C ASP A 118 -8.17 7.26 -1.23
N VAL A 119 -9.18 7.29 -2.08
CA VAL A 119 -9.98 6.12 -2.43
C VAL A 119 -9.60 5.72 -3.86
N ASP A 120 -9.11 4.51 -4.02
CA ASP A 120 -8.83 3.94 -5.34
C ASP A 120 -9.96 3.01 -5.76
N VAL A 121 -10.51 3.21 -6.94
CA VAL A 121 -11.49 2.30 -7.54
C VAL A 121 -11.15 2.02 -8.98
N MET A 122 -11.25 0.77 -9.41
CA MET A 122 -11.09 0.40 -10.81
C MET A 122 -12.43 0.04 -11.41
N VAL A 123 -12.71 0.59 -12.60
CA VAL A 123 -13.92 0.33 -13.38
C VAL A 123 -13.55 -0.16 -14.79
N PRO A 124 -14.39 -0.95 -15.48
CA PRO A 124 -14.15 -1.30 -16.87
C PRO A 124 -14.02 -0.05 -17.73
N TYR A 125 -13.17 -0.08 -18.74
CA TYR A 125 -12.95 1.04 -19.66
C TYR A 125 -14.27 1.56 -20.26
N SER A 126 -15.19 0.67 -20.59
CA SER A 126 -16.54 1.04 -21.10
C SER A 126 -17.42 1.83 -20.11
N SER A 127 -17.11 1.75 -18.82
CA SER A 127 -17.85 2.47 -17.77
C SER A 127 -17.13 3.73 -17.30
N ARG A 128 -15.90 3.98 -17.75
CA ARG A 128 -15.04 5.08 -17.31
C ARG A 128 -15.74 6.43 -17.33
N LYS A 129 -16.20 6.87 -18.49
CA LYS A 129 -16.82 8.20 -18.65
C LYS A 129 -18.10 8.38 -17.83
N ARG A 130 -18.84 7.29 -17.62
CA ARG A 130 -20.04 7.32 -16.77
C ARG A 130 -19.66 7.47 -15.30
N ALA A 131 -18.62 6.76 -14.83
CA ALA A 131 -18.08 6.89 -13.49
C ALA A 131 -17.56 8.30 -13.23
N GLU A 132 -16.71 8.82 -14.12
CA GLU A 132 -16.14 10.16 -14.03
C GLU A 132 -17.27 11.24 -13.94
N LYS A 133 -18.29 11.14 -14.79
CA LYS A 133 -19.41 12.07 -14.79
C LYS A 133 -20.23 12.00 -13.49
N ALA A 134 -20.49 10.81 -12.97
CA ALA A 134 -21.23 10.63 -11.74
C ALA A 134 -20.48 11.20 -10.53
N ILE A 135 -19.18 10.94 -10.45
CA ILE A 135 -18.30 11.44 -9.40
C ILE A 135 -18.18 12.96 -9.46
N ALA A 136 -17.94 13.54 -10.63
CA ALA A 136 -17.88 15.00 -10.81
C ALA A 136 -19.22 15.68 -10.49
N ALA A 137 -20.35 15.04 -10.74
CA ALA A 137 -21.67 15.56 -10.38
C ALA A 137 -21.92 15.52 -8.87
N ARG A 138 -21.38 14.54 -8.16
CA ARG A 138 -21.51 14.38 -6.71
C ARG A 138 -20.62 15.33 -5.93
N TRP A 139 -19.43 15.61 -6.44
CA TRP A 139 -18.43 16.50 -5.85
C TRP A 139 -17.90 17.49 -6.90
N PRO A 140 -18.70 18.51 -7.24
CA PRO A 140 -18.34 19.47 -8.28
C PRO A 140 -17.18 20.38 -7.91
N GLU A 141 -16.78 20.41 -6.64
CA GLU A 141 -15.65 21.19 -6.14
C GLU A 141 -14.29 20.55 -6.46
N LEU A 142 -14.27 19.24 -6.78
CA LEU A 142 -13.03 18.54 -7.08
C LEU A 142 -12.47 18.93 -8.44
N GLU A 143 -11.17 19.16 -8.49
CA GLU A 143 -10.45 19.31 -9.76
C GLU A 143 -10.26 17.95 -10.43
N VAL A 144 -10.60 17.84 -11.71
CA VAL A 144 -10.47 16.59 -12.47
C VAL A 144 -9.21 16.62 -13.31
N ARG A 145 -8.34 15.61 -13.14
CA ARG A 145 -7.15 15.42 -13.96
C ARG A 145 -7.18 14.05 -14.62
N GLU A 146 -7.42 14.05 -15.93
CA GLU A 146 -7.39 12.83 -16.74
C GLU A 146 -5.94 12.47 -17.10
N LEU A 147 -5.53 11.23 -16.78
CA LEU A 147 -4.27 10.62 -17.18
C LEU A 147 -4.59 9.36 -17.99
N SER A 148 -3.56 8.79 -18.65
CA SER A 148 -3.74 7.62 -19.52
C SER A 148 -4.30 6.37 -18.83
N GLN A 149 -4.09 6.23 -17.52
CA GLN A 149 -4.38 5.02 -16.76
C GLN A 149 -5.37 5.26 -15.62
N VAL A 150 -5.57 6.52 -15.25
CA VAL A 150 -6.37 6.91 -14.09
C VAL A 150 -6.92 8.33 -14.30
N THR A 151 -8.14 8.55 -13.84
CA THR A 151 -8.67 9.90 -13.66
C THR A 151 -8.64 10.25 -12.19
N ARG A 152 -7.86 11.27 -11.85
CA ARG A 152 -7.71 11.78 -10.49
C ARG A 152 -8.69 12.88 -10.21
N PHE A 153 -9.28 12.81 -9.04
CA PHE A 153 -10.10 13.86 -8.46
C PHE A 153 -9.31 14.46 -7.30
N LEU A 154 -8.95 15.72 -7.45
CA LEU A 154 -8.06 16.44 -6.56
C LEU A 154 -8.89 17.36 -5.66
N ASP A 155 -8.59 17.34 -4.37
CA ASP A 155 -9.23 18.20 -3.38
C ASP A 155 -8.50 19.55 -3.28
N PRO A 156 -9.10 20.67 -3.70
CA PRO A 156 -8.50 21.99 -3.58
C PRO A 156 -8.34 22.45 -2.12
N GLY A 157 -9.06 21.84 -1.17
CA GLY A 157 -8.95 22.10 0.27
C GLY A 157 -7.79 21.33 0.94
N ASP A 158 -7.23 20.29 0.30
CA ASP A 158 -6.07 19.55 0.82
C ASP A 158 -4.85 19.72 -0.08
N LEU A 159 -3.91 20.54 0.36
CA LEU A 159 -2.70 20.84 -0.41
C LEU A 159 -1.50 20.02 0.08
N ASP A 160 -0.62 19.67 -0.84
CA ASP A 160 0.68 19.11 -0.55
C ASP A 160 1.67 20.21 -0.08
N ARG A 161 2.95 19.84 0.16
CA ARG A 161 3.98 20.76 0.60
C ARG A 161 4.31 21.85 -0.43
N ASP A 162 4.02 21.58 -1.69
CA ASP A 162 4.26 22.49 -2.81
C ASP A 162 3.03 23.35 -3.14
N GLY A 163 1.96 23.26 -2.33
CA GLY A 163 0.70 23.98 -2.51
C GLY A 163 -0.19 23.41 -3.65
N ARG A 164 0.01 22.16 -4.03
CA ARG A 164 -0.79 21.52 -5.09
C ARG A 164 -1.92 20.70 -4.48
N PRO A 165 -3.13 20.70 -5.08
CA PRO A 165 -4.23 19.86 -4.63
C PRO A 165 -3.86 18.38 -4.66
N LYS A 166 -4.22 17.66 -3.59
CA LYS A 166 -3.97 16.23 -3.46
C LYS A 166 -5.09 15.40 -4.06
N PRO A 167 -4.79 14.21 -4.61
CA PRO A 167 -5.81 13.26 -4.97
C PRO A 167 -6.55 12.77 -3.72
N VAL A 168 -7.88 12.80 -3.79
CA VAL A 168 -8.79 12.23 -2.78
C VAL A 168 -9.48 10.99 -3.32
N LEU A 169 -9.59 10.89 -4.65
CA LEU A 169 -10.18 9.75 -5.34
C LEU A 169 -9.48 9.52 -6.68
N ASP A 170 -9.06 8.28 -6.91
CA ASP A 170 -8.49 7.81 -8.18
C ASP A 170 -9.45 6.79 -8.83
N VAL A 171 -9.96 7.14 -10.02
CA VAL A 171 -10.73 6.22 -10.87
C VAL A 171 -9.80 5.59 -11.88
N MET A 172 -9.38 4.37 -11.59
CA MET A 172 -8.52 3.57 -12.44
C MET A 172 -9.35 2.87 -13.54
N HIS A 173 -8.73 2.63 -14.66
CA HIS A 173 -9.27 1.73 -15.69
C HIS A 173 -8.14 0.82 -16.19
N PRO A 174 -8.44 -0.43 -16.57
CA PRO A 174 -7.42 -1.36 -16.99
C PRO A 174 -6.71 -0.84 -18.22
N TRP A 175 -5.39 -0.80 -18.14
CA TRP A 175 -4.50 -0.42 -19.23
C TRP A 175 -3.49 -1.53 -19.57
N SER A 176 -3.47 -2.58 -18.74
CA SER A 176 -2.58 -3.73 -18.88
C SER A 176 -3.36 -5.04 -18.72
N PRO A 177 -2.88 -6.14 -19.32
CA PRO A 177 -3.54 -7.43 -19.26
C PRO A 177 -3.79 -7.93 -17.83
N PHE A 178 -2.88 -7.65 -16.88
CA PHE A 178 -3.07 -8.10 -15.49
C PHE A 178 -4.26 -7.40 -14.81
N GLN A 179 -4.48 -6.13 -15.10
CA GLN A 179 -5.61 -5.38 -14.55
C GLN A 179 -6.95 -5.82 -15.18
N GLU A 180 -6.94 -6.13 -16.48
CA GLU A 180 -8.11 -6.73 -17.14
C GLU A 180 -8.48 -8.07 -16.50
N LEU A 181 -7.46 -8.90 -16.22
CA LEU A 181 -7.66 -10.19 -15.57
C LEU A 181 -8.18 -10.02 -14.13
N ILE A 182 -7.72 -9.01 -13.39
CA ILE A 182 -8.27 -8.70 -12.06
C ILE A 182 -9.78 -8.46 -12.15
N LEU A 183 -10.23 -7.56 -13.03
CA LEU A 183 -11.66 -7.25 -13.17
C LEU A 183 -12.50 -8.46 -13.60
N LYS A 184 -11.93 -9.33 -14.41
CA LYS A 184 -12.63 -10.49 -15.00
C LYS A 184 -12.71 -11.69 -14.04
N GLU A 185 -11.62 -12.01 -13.34
CA GLU A 185 -11.46 -13.31 -12.67
C GLU A 185 -11.03 -13.21 -11.19
N HIS A 186 -10.48 -12.04 -10.78
CA HIS A 186 -9.91 -11.87 -9.45
C HIS A 186 -10.65 -10.85 -8.58
N VAL A 187 -11.95 -10.70 -8.80
CA VAL A 187 -12.83 -9.91 -7.92
C VAL A 187 -13.56 -10.84 -6.97
N VAL A 188 -13.43 -10.58 -5.68
CA VAL A 188 -14.16 -11.25 -4.61
C VAL A 188 -15.23 -10.30 -4.07
N VAL A 189 -16.42 -10.83 -3.81
CA VAL A 189 -17.49 -10.07 -3.15
C VAL A 189 -17.47 -10.41 -1.66
N ASP A 190 -17.19 -9.43 -0.82
CA ASP A 190 -17.21 -9.59 0.63
C ASP A 190 -18.63 -9.94 1.12
N ALA A 191 -18.74 -10.98 1.90
CA ALA A 191 -20.05 -11.50 2.32
C ALA A 191 -20.84 -10.53 3.24
N ALA A 192 -20.14 -9.77 4.06
CA ALA A 192 -20.74 -8.84 5.02
C ALA A 192 -21.12 -7.50 4.39
N THR A 193 -20.19 -6.88 3.67
CA THR A 193 -20.36 -5.52 3.12
C THR A 193 -20.92 -5.50 1.68
N LYS A 194 -20.85 -6.65 0.97
CA LYS A 194 -21.11 -6.75 -0.47
C LYS A 194 -20.15 -5.94 -1.34
N HIS A 195 -19.06 -5.45 -0.77
CA HIS A 195 -18.03 -4.74 -1.52
C HIS A 195 -17.29 -5.70 -2.46
N ARG A 196 -16.87 -5.15 -3.59
CA ARG A 196 -16.09 -5.87 -4.60
C ARG A 196 -14.61 -5.55 -4.38
N LEU A 197 -13.84 -6.57 -4.11
CA LEU A 197 -12.45 -6.48 -3.68
C LEU A 197 -11.56 -7.28 -4.62
N PRO A 198 -10.28 -6.93 -4.80
CA PRO A 198 -9.33 -7.81 -5.44
C PRO A 198 -9.15 -9.08 -4.59
N SER A 199 -8.91 -10.21 -5.22
CA SER A 199 -8.44 -11.39 -4.50
C SER A 199 -7.13 -11.09 -3.76
N LEU A 200 -6.74 -11.92 -2.81
CA LEU A 200 -5.47 -11.76 -2.09
C LEU A 200 -4.29 -11.70 -3.07
N GLU A 201 -4.26 -12.59 -4.05
CA GLU A 201 -3.19 -12.64 -5.06
C GLU A 201 -3.17 -11.38 -5.93
N ALA A 202 -4.35 -10.89 -6.32
CA ALA A 202 -4.47 -9.65 -7.08
C ALA A 202 -3.99 -8.43 -6.27
N ALA A 203 -4.27 -8.39 -4.97
CA ALA A 203 -3.76 -7.35 -4.08
C ALA A 203 -2.21 -7.40 -3.96
N ILE A 204 -1.65 -8.60 -3.77
CA ILE A 204 -0.20 -8.82 -3.68
C ILE A 204 0.48 -8.42 -5.00
N VAL A 205 -0.03 -8.90 -6.16
CA VAL A 205 0.56 -8.58 -7.47
C VAL A 205 0.42 -7.10 -7.81
N SER A 206 -0.66 -6.43 -7.40
CA SER A 206 -0.80 -4.97 -7.57
C SER A 206 0.29 -4.20 -6.81
N LYS A 207 0.66 -4.65 -5.60
CA LYS A 207 1.78 -4.08 -4.85
C LYS A 207 3.13 -4.42 -5.47
N PHE A 208 3.32 -5.64 -5.95
CA PHE A 208 4.50 -6.04 -6.71
C PHE A 208 4.69 -5.16 -7.95
N ALA A 209 3.65 -4.97 -8.76
CA ALA A 209 3.69 -4.11 -9.94
C ALA A 209 4.08 -2.65 -9.59
N ALA A 210 3.59 -2.14 -8.47
CA ALA A 210 3.98 -0.81 -7.98
C ALA A 210 5.45 -0.76 -7.54
N LEU A 211 5.96 -1.81 -6.89
CA LEU A 211 7.36 -1.91 -6.45
C LEU A 211 8.36 -1.91 -7.59
N ILE A 212 8.07 -2.65 -8.67
CA ILE A 212 8.98 -2.76 -9.82
C ILE A 212 8.79 -1.63 -10.84
N SER A 213 7.79 -0.76 -10.68
CA SER A 213 7.53 0.33 -11.62
C SER A 213 8.64 1.39 -11.58
N PRO A 214 9.32 1.67 -12.71
CA PRO A 214 10.36 2.69 -12.77
C PRO A 214 9.82 4.11 -12.59
N HIS A 215 8.52 4.32 -12.81
CA HIS A 215 7.84 5.62 -12.69
C HIS A 215 7.27 5.88 -11.30
N ARG A 216 7.36 4.91 -10.39
CA ARG A 216 6.90 5.07 -9.03
C ARG A 216 7.93 5.83 -8.21
N ASP A 217 7.49 6.88 -7.54
CA ASP A 217 8.31 7.64 -6.60
C ASP A 217 8.91 6.72 -5.52
N ARG A 218 10.16 7.00 -5.10
CA ARG A 218 10.90 6.16 -4.17
C ARG A 218 10.18 6.02 -2.83
N ASP A 219 9.72 7.13 -2.25
CA ASP A 219 9.02 7.10 -0.96
C ASP A 219 7.76 6.24 -1.04
N LYS A 220 7.03 6.35 -2.16
CA LYS A 220 5.85 5.52 -2.41
C LYS A 220 6.19 4.05 -2.58
N ARG A 221 7.33 3.72 -3.21
CA ARG A 221 7.79 2.31 -3.30
C ARG A 221 8.11 1.74 -1.93
N GLU A 222 8.71 2.52 -1.03
CA GLU A 222 8.98 2.08 0.34
C GLU A 222 7.67 1.77 1.12
N TYR A 223 6.63 2.59 0.95
CA TYR A 223 5.29 2.27 1.49
C TYR A 223 4.69 1.01 0.87
N ASP A 224 4.79 0.86 -0.45
CA ASP A 224 4.28 -0.33 -1.16
C ASP A 224 5.04 -1.59 -0.73
N ALA A 225 6.35 -1.50 -0.46
CA ALA A 225 7.17 -2.58 0.09
C ALA A 225 6.70 -3.02 1.49
N GLY A 226 6.39 -2.06 2.34
CA GLY A 226 5.80 -2.32 3.66
C GLY A 226 4.45 -3.03 3.57
N ASP A 227 3.56 -2.58 2.69
CA ASP A 227 2.26 -3.19 2.47
C ASP A 227 2.40 -4.61 1.86
N PHE A 228 3.26 -4.78 0.86
CA PHE A 228 3.56 -6.09 0.26
C PHE A 228 4.03 -7.09 1.32
N ARG A 229 4.98 -6.69 2.15
CA ARG A 229 5.50 -7.52 3.24
C ARG A 229 4.41 -7.94 4.22
N ARG A 230 3.56 -7.00 4.65
CA ARG A 230 2.45 -7.29 5.57
C ARG A 230 1.42 -8.22 4.95
N LEU A 231 1.05 -8.00 3.69
CA LEU A 231 0.11 -8.87 2.96
C LEU A 231 0.63 -10.30 2.88
N VAL A 232 1.90 -10.49 2.49
CA VAL A 232 2.51 -11.81 2.36
C VAL A 232 2.62 -12.50 3.72
N ARG A 233 3.16 -11.82 4.73
CA ARG A 233 3.36 -12.42 6.06
C ARG A 233 2.06 -12.83 6.73
N ALA A 234 1.04 -11.95 6.69
CA ALA A 234 -0.25 -12.20 7.33
C ALA A 234 -1.08 -13.29 6.63
N ASN A 235 -0.78 -13.61 5.38
CA ASN A 235 -1.59 -14.52 4.57
C ASN A 235 -0.80 -15.68 3.96
N ARG A 236 0.39 -15.98 4.47
CA ARG A 236 1.33 -16.94 3.90
C ARG A 236 0.67 -18.25 3.47
N ASP A 237 -0.13 -18.83 4.36
CA ASP A 237 -0.76 -20.15 4.14
C ASP A 237 -2.05 -20.08 3.28
N ARG A 238 -2.43 -18.88 2.84
CA ARG A 238 -3.65 -18.62 2.05
C ARG A 238 -3.35 -18.23 0.61
N ILE A 239 -2.10 -17.92 0.29
CA ILE A 239 -1.68 -17.50 -1.04
C ILE A 239 -1.76 -18.69 -2.00
N ARG A 240 -2.51 -18.53 -3.09
CA ARG A 240 -2.56 -19.49 -4.20
C ARG A 240 -1.48 -19.12 -5.21
N THR A 241 -0.36 -19.83 -5.14
CA THR A 241 0.83 -19.54 -5.93
C THR A 241 0.54 -19.50 -7.44
N ASP A 242 -0.24 -20.46 -7.97
CA ASP A 242 -0.56 -20.51 -9.41
C ASP A 242 -1.30 -19.25 -9.88
N ALA A 243 -2.28 -18.76 -9.10
CA ALA A 243 -3.02 -17.54 -9.42
C ALA A 243 -2.14 -16.29 -9.29
N MET A 244 -1.23 -16.26 -8.33
CA MET A 244 -0.26 -15.19 -8.15
C MET A 244 0.72 -15.15 -9.33
N HIS A 245 1.26 -16.28 -9.76
CA HIS A 245 2.14 -16.40 -10.91
C HIS A 245 1.45 -15.96 -12.20
N GLN A 246 0.23 -16.45 -12.47
CA GLN A 246 -0.54 -16.04 -13.64
C GLN A 246 -0.70 -14.52 -13.74
N LEU A 247 -1.00 -13.85 -12.63
CA LEU A 247 -1.12 -12.40 -12.58
C LEU A 247 0.24 -11.71 -12.76
N ALA A 248 1.29 -12.22 -12.12
CA ALA A 248 2.61 -11.62 -12.16
C ALA A 248 3.25 -11.67 -13.55
N GLU A 249 3.07 -12.77 -14.29
CA GLU A 249 3.50 -12.90 -15.70
C GLU A 249 2.83 -11.88 -16.63
N LEU A 250 1.62 -11.43 -16.29
CA LEU A 250 0.94 -10.37 -17.03
C LEU A 250 1.42 -8.95 -16.66
N VAL A 251 2.21 -8.81 -15.60
CA VAL A 251 2.87 -7.54 -15.28
C VAL A 251 4.10 -7.36 -16.17
N TRP A 252 4.92 -8.42 -16.30
CA TRP A 252 6.06 -8.48 -17.21
C TRP A 252 6.53 -9.94 -17.40
N GLU A 253 7.36 -10.22 -18.42
CA GLU A 253 7.70 -11.55 -18.95
C GLU A 253 8.28 -12.55 -17.94
N ASP A 254 9.07 -12.09 -16.94
CA ASP A 254 9.65 -12.93 -15.86
C ASP A 254 8.94 -12.70 -14.50
N GLY A 255 7.71 -12.19 -14.53
CA GLY A 255 7.00 -11.73 -13.34
C GLY A 255 6.78 -12.81 -12.29
N ALA A 256 6.49 -14.05 -12.71
CA ALA A 256 6.31 -15.17 -11.79
C ALA A 256 7.58 -15.48 -10.99
N LYS A 257 8.73 -15.50 -11.64
CA LYS A 257 10.02 -15.73 -10.99
C LYS A 257 10.40 -14.61 -10.04
N ASP A 258 10.14 -13.37 -10.46
CA ASP A 258 10.48 -12.21 -9.62
C ASP A 258 9.57 -12.11 -8.41
N ILE A 259 8.27 -12.36 -8.55
CA ILE A 259 7.37 -12.30 -7.40
C ILE A 259 7.71 -13.34 -6.35
N ASP A 260 8.17 -14.54 -6.74
CA ASP A 260 8.67 -15.54 -5.79
C ASP A 260 9.85 -15.00 -4.97
N ARG A 261 10.81 -14.36 -5.64
CA ARG A 261 11.93 -13.70 -4.97
C ARG A 261 11.45 -12.59 -4.01
N PHE A 262 10.46 -11.80 -4.41
CA PHE A 262 9.89 -10.76 -3.55
C PHE A 262 9.14 -11.36 -2.35
N VAL A 263 8.46 -12.49 -2.53
CA VAL A 263 7.82 -13.24 -1.43
C VAL A 263 8.88 -13.77 -0.45
N GLU A 264 9.98 -14.34 -0.92
CA GLU A 264 11.10 -14.78 -0.07
C GLU A 264 11.67 -13.61 0.75
N ILE A 265 11.90 -12.46 0.11
CA ILE A 265 12.35 -11.23 0.78
C ILE A 265 11.32 -10.76 1.81
N ALA A 266 10.03 -10.80 1.48
CA ALA A 266 8.96 -10.42 2.40
C ALA A 266 8.91 -11.30 3.65
N LEU A 267 9.20 -12.59 3.51
CA LEU A 267 9.25 -13.57 4.61
C LEU A 267 10.56 -13.52 5.42
N SER A 268 11.56 -12.81 4.93
CA SER A 268 12.83 -12.55 5.59
C SER A 268 12.92 -11.10 6.09
N ASP A 269 14.02 -10.75 6.77
CA ASP A 269 14.33 -9.37 7.18
C ASP A 269 15.16 -8.60 6.15
N GLN A 270 15.32 -9.16 4.95
CA GLN A 270 16.09 -8.52 3.89
C GLN A 270 15.35 -7.29 3.33
N PRO A 271 16.06 -6.23 2.94
CA PRO A 271 15.49 -5.09 2.24
C PRO A 271 15.07 -5.49 0.82
N PHE A 272 13.98 -4.86 0.33
CA PHE A 272 13.61 -4.99 -1.08
C PHE A 272 14.61 -4.25 -1.98
N PRO A 273 14.87 -4.77 -3.18
CA PRO A 273 15.74 -4.13 -4.18
C PRO A 273 14.98 -3.02 -4.94
N ILE A 274 14.67 -1.91 -4.25
CA ILE A 274 13.81 -0.81 -4.76
C ILE A 274 14.57 0.52 -4.81
#